data_fba121b862995da84afbff14a80721f6
#
_entry.id   fba121b862995da84afbff14a80721f6
#
_cell.length_a   1.000
_cell.length_b   1.000
_cell.length_c   1.000
_cell.angle_alpha   90.00
_cell.angle_beta   90.00
_cell.angle_gamma   90.00
#
_symmetry.space_group_name_H-M   'P 1'
#
loop_
_entity.id
_entity.type
_entity.pdbx_description
1 polymer ?
#
loop_
_entity_poly.entity_id
_entity_poly.type
_entity_poly.pdbx_seq_one_letter_code
_entity_poly.pdbx_strand_id
1 'polypeptide(L)'
;MAKVFPTIFVHEINSPEMEKLGIQTEFEIYKKLKNLSDDFTIFCGPKFIRRNKDGDMRDGEYSDFIIIHKSMGIAFLECKGGTIRYSSNEAKWYQNEKRLKKSPLQQASSGKFALRALLNSPKYRDEIQFDNIPSIHGAIFPNTPGLNNVQYGTDIKPEMIIWSEDYRNLENSLNKMFDLNINKKIEQKNIEIIIDKLFGNLK
;
A
#
# COMPACT_ATOMS: atom_id res chain seq x y z
N MET A 1 -10.94 -10.74 12.74
CA MET A 1 -10.58 -9.35 12.38
C MET A 1 -9.08 -9.29 12.08
N ALA A 2 -8.69 -8.49 11.14
CA ALA A 2 -7.29 -8.31 10.74
C ALA A 2 -6.40 -7.90 11.92
N LYS A 3 -5.12 -8.30 11.88
CA LYS A 3 -4.09 -7.76 12.76
C LYS A 3 -3.60 -6.43 12.19
N VAL A 4 -3.56 -5.37 12.97
CA VAL A 4 -3.19 -4.02 12.51
C VAL A 4 -2.05 -3.46 13.34
N PHE A 5 -1.05 -2.87 12.70
CA PHE A 5 0.12 -2.25 13.30
C PHE A 5 0.34 -0.82 12.75
N PRO A 6 0.47 0.21 13.59
CA PRO A 6 0.18 0.17 15.03
C PRO A 6 -1.30 -0.10 15.27
N THR A 7 -1.63 -0.63 16.44
CA THR A 7 -3.02 -0.91 16.84
C THR A 7 -3.86 0.35 17.04
N ILE A 8 -3.20 1.48 17.21
CA ILE A 8 -3.79 2.81 17.33
C ILE A 8 -3.22 3.65 16.19
N PHE A 9 -4.09 4.20 15.36
CA PHE A 9 -3.67 5.18 14.37
C PHE A 9 -3.24 6.44 15.13
N VAL A 10 -1.99 6.87 14.96
CA VAL A 10 -1.36 7.95 15.77
C VAL A 10 -2.13 9.28 15.70
N HIS A 11 -3.06 9.40 14.76
CA HIS A 11 -3.89 10.58 14.53
C HIS A 11 -5.37 10.38 14.87
N GLU A 12 -5.72 9.52 15.84
CA GLU A 12 -7.11 9.35 16.32
C GLU A 12 -7.71 10.62 16.95
N ILE A 13 -7.04 11.75 16.81
CA ILE A 13 -7.50 13.03 17.31
C ILE A 13 -8.30 13.74 16.21
N ASN A 14 -9.60 13.88 16.40
CA ASN A 14 -10.46 14.77 15.60
C ASN A 14 -9.96 16.21 15.70
N SER A 15 -9.03 16.61 14.85
CA SER A 15 -8.57 17.99 14.77
C SER A 15 -8.82 18.55 13.38
N PRO A 16 -9.14 19.85 13.25
CA PRO A 16 -9.24 20.52 11.95
C PRO A 16 -7.96 20.42 11.09
N GLU A 17 -6.84 20.07 11.70
CA GLU A 17 -5.57 19.83 11.00
C GLU A 17 -5.56 18.52 10.21
N MET A 18 -6.36 17.54 10.60
CA MET A 18 -6.46 16.26 9.88
C MET A 18 -7.05 16.42 8.48
N GLU A 19 -8.04 17.31 8.29
CA GLU A 19 -8.59 17.62 6.97
C GLU A 19 -7.55 18.26 6.04
N LYS A 20 -6.71 19.13 6.59
CA LYS A 20 -5.67 19.82 5.82
C LYS A 20 -4.55 18.89 5.35
N LEU A 21 -4.30 17.80 6.05
CA LEU A 21 -3.16 16.91 5.82
C LEU A 21 -3.51 15.65 4.99
N GLY A 22 -4.78 15.45 4.62
CA GLY A 22 -5.22 14.22 3.93
C GLY A 22 -5.32 12.99 4.84
N ILE A 23 -5.02 13.13 6.12
CA ILE A 23 -4.97 12.06 7.12
C ILE A 23 -6.35 11.45 7.36
N GLN A 24 -7.42 12.24 7.17
CA GLN A 24 -8.79 11.76 7.37
C GLN A 24 -9.12 10.60 6.42
N THR A 25 -8.70 10.66 5.17
CA THR A 25 -8.93 9.57 4.20
C THR A 25 -8.20 8.29 4.63
N GLU A 26 -6.95 8.41 5.07
CA GLU A 26 -6.18 7.26 5.57
C GLU A 26 -6.84 6.66 6.81
N PHE A 27 -7.34 7.49 7.73
CA PHE A 27 -8.05 7.04 8.93
C PHE A 27 -9.36 6.30 8.60
N GLU A 28 -10.15 6.78 7.63
CA GLU A 28 -11.35 6.08 7.16
C GLU A 28 -11.01 4.71 6.56
N ILE A 29 -9.94 4.65 5.77
CA ILE A 29 -9.46 3.39 5.18
C ILE A 29 -8.94 2.45 6.29
N TYR A 30 -8.17 2.96 7.27
CA TYR A 30 -7.72 2.21 8.43
C TYR A 30 -8.87 1.54 9.17
N LYS A 31 -9.94 2.29 9.48
CA LYS A 31 -11.12 1.73 10.15
C LYS A 31 -11.73 0.56 9.37
N LYS A 32 -11.75 0.65 8.05
CA LYS A 32 -12.31 -0.38 7.20
C LYS A 32 -11.38 -1.59 7.08
N LEU A 33 -10.07 -1.35 6.94
CA LEU A 33 -9.06 -2.40 6.91
C LEU A 33 -9.04 -3.23 8.20
N LYS A 34 -9.23 -2.59 9.35
CA LYS A 34 -9.31 -3.27 10.66
C LYS A 34 -10.42 -4.32 10.73
N ASN A 35 -11.50 -4.15 9.96
CA ASN A 35 -12.65 -5.04 9.92
C ASN A 35 -12.51 -6.21 8.92
N LEU A 36 -11.40 -6.30 8.18
CA LEU A 36 -11.12 -7.45 7.31
C LEU A 36 -11.01 -8.75 8.13
N SER A 37 -11.04 -9.89 7.43
CA SER A 37 -10.85 -11.21 8.05
C SER A 37 -9.47 -11.32 8.72
N ASP A 38 -9.29 -12.35 9.54
CA ASP A 38 -8.00 -12.65 10.20
C ASP A 38 -6.93 -13.21 9.26
N ASP A 39 -7.26 -13.33 7.98
CA ASP A 39 -6.31 -13.65 6.93
C ASP A 39 -5.35 -12.50 6.61
N PHE A 40 -5.68 -11.28 7.09
CA PHE A 40 -4.94 -10.08 6.80
C PHE A 40 -4.12 -9.56 7.98
N THR A 41 -2.91 -9.12 7.70
CA THR A 41 -2.07 -8.32 8.59
C THR A 41 -1.73 -7.00 7.92
N ILE A 42 -1.94 -5.89 8.62
CA ILE A 42 -1.90 -4.55 8.03
C ILE A 42 -0.89 -3.68 8.78
N PHE A 43 -0.04 -3.01 8.05
CA PHE A 43 0.88 -1.98 8.55
C PHE A 43 0.46 -0.64 7.99
N CYS A 44 0.23 0.33 8.88
CA CYS A 44 -0.20 1.69 8.54
C CYS A 44 0.99 2.65 8.61
N GLY A 45 1.21 3.43 7.55
CA GLY A 45 2.29 4.41 7.46
C GLY A 45 3.68 3.84 7.76
N PRO A 46 4.06 2.66 7.23
CA PRO A 46 5.32 2.04 7.60
C PRO A 46 6.47 2.92 7.13
N LYS A 47 7.35 3.27 8.08
CA LYS A 47 8.58 4.00 7.79
C LYS A 47 9.73 3.03 7.70
N PHE A 48 10.45 3.05 6.58
CA PHE A 48 11.66 2.26 6.40
C PHE A 48 12.87 3.16 6.48
N ILE A 49 13.83 2.80 7.31
CA ILE A 49 15.12 3.45 7.33
C ILE A 49 15.96 2.87 6.18
N ARG A 50 16.28 3.69 5.20
CA ARG A 50 17.12 3.32 4.05
C ARG A 50 18.43 4.09 4.10
N ARG A 51 19.55 3.39 3.91
CA ARG A 51 20.82 4.05 3.59
C ARG A 51 20.82 4.43 2.10
N ASN A 52 21.13 5.69 1.80
CA ASN A 52 21.39 6.11 0.43
C ASN A 52 22.76 5.57 -0.05
N LYS A 53 23.12 5.87 -1.30
CA LYS A 53 24.42 5.47 -1.88
C LYS A 53 25.60 6.07 -1.14
N ASP A 54 25.41 7.17 -0.44
CA ASP A 54 26.41 7.93 0.31
C ASP A 54 26.49 7.48 1.78
N GLY A 55 25.67 6.48 2.16
CA GLY A 55 25.65 5.92 3.52
C GLY A 55 24.74 6.63 4.51
N ASP A 56 24.11 7.76 4.14
CA ASP A 56 23.21 8.51 5.00
C ASP A 56 21.90 7.77 5.22
N MET A 57 21.40 7.82 6.44
CA MET A 57 20.10 7.31 6.82
C MET A 57 19.00 8.24 6.30
N ARG A 58 18.09 7.72 5.51
CA ARG A 58 16.89 8.47 5.09
C ARG A 58 15.66 7.76 5.60
N ASP A 59 14.87 8.49 6.39
CA ASP A 59 13.50 8.12 6.68
C ASP A 59 12.65 8.39 5.44
N GLY A 60 11.84 7.43 5.06
CA GLY A 60 10.89 7.57 3.96
C GLY A 60 9.59 6.86 4.26
N GLU A 61 8.48 7.56 4.11
CA GLU A 61 7.19 6.95 3.92
C GLU A 61 7.13 6.47 2.48
N TYR A 62 6.88 5.17 2.30
CA TYR A 62 6.93 4.58 0.96
C TYR A 62 5.57 4.12 0.46
N SER A 63 4.62 3.88 1.37
CA SER A 63 3.24 3.49 1.09
C SER A 63 2.39 3.82 2.30
N ASP A 64 1.14 4.21 2.11
CA ASP A 64 0.24 4.49 3.24
C ASP A 64 -0.11 3.20 3.99
N PHE A 65 -0.25 2.09 3.25
CA PHE A 65 -0.48 0.77 3.85
C PHE A 65 0.35 -0.32 3.21
N ILE A 66 0.83 -1.26 4.05
CA ILE A 66 1.29 -2.58 3.60
C ILE A 66 0.32 -3.61 4.13
N ILE A 67 -0.26 -4.41 3.24
CA ILE A 67 -1.22 -5.45 3.57
C ILE A 67 -0.60 -6.80 3.23
N ILE A 68 -0.52 -7.68 4.22
CA ILE A 68 -0.06 -9.06 4.05
C ILE A 68 -1.27 -9.97 4.17
N HIS A 69 -1.52 -10.78 3.15
CA HIS A 69 -2.49 -11.88 3.20
C HIS A 69 -1.76 -13.19 3.46
N LYS A 70 -2.27 -14.02 4.37
CA LYS A 70 -1.61 -15.25 4.86
C LYS A 70 -1.22 -16.27 3.77
N SER A 71 -1.81 -16.20 2.57
CA SER A 71 -1.53 -17.12 1.47
C SER A 71 -1.30 -16.48 0.12
N MET A 72 -1.64 -15.19 -0.07
CA MET A 72 -1.63 -14.54 -1.39
C MET A 72 -0.44 -13.58 -1.58
N GLY A 73 0.22 -13.16 -0.50
CA GLY A 73 1.40 -12.30 -0.58
C GLY A 73 1.23 -10.93 0.04
N ILE A 74 1.87 -9.92 -0.54
CA ILE A 74 1.96 -8.56 0.00
C ILE A 74 1.41 -7.55 -1.00
N ALA A 75 0.52 -6.67 -0.54
CA ALA A 75 0.06 -5.51 -1.27
C ALA A 75 0.59 -4.22 -0.63
N PHE A 76 1.09 -3.31 -1.46
CA PHE A 76 1.52 -1.96 -1.10
C PHE A 76 0.50 -0.99 -1.63
N LEU A 77 -0.12 -0.19 -0.77
CA LEU A 77 -1.22 0.67 -1.17
C LEU A 77 -0.93 2.14 -0.86
N GLU A 78 -1.26 2.97 -1.82
CA GLU A 78 -1.32 4.43 -1.69
C GLU A 78 -2.77 4.86 -1.64
N CYS A 79 -3.10 5.83 -0.80
CA CYS A 79 -4.44 6.36 -0.63
C CYS A 79 -4.51 7.80 -1.09
N LYS A 80 -5.57 8.15 -1.81
CA LYS A 80 -5.82 9.55 -2.16
C LYS A 80 -7.28 9.87 -1.95
N GLY A 81 -7.53 10.87 -1.09
CA GLY A 81 -8.85 11.46 -0.92
C GLY A 81 -9.17 12.50 -2.00
N GLY A 82 -10.42 12.99 -1.98
CA GLY A 82 -10.91 13.96 -2.95
C GLY A 82 -11.18 13.34 -4.32
N THR A 83 -11.24 14.18 -5.35
CA THR A 83 -11.50 13.77 -6.73
C THR A 83 -10.21 13.41 -7.44
N ILE A 84 -10.14 12.18 -7.93
CA ILE A 84 -8.99 11.67 -8.68
C ILE A 84 -9.34 11.57 -10.16
N ARG A 85 -8.45 12.01 -11.01
CA ARG A 85 -8.60 11.92 -12.47
C ARG A 85 -7.30 11.41 -13.11
N TYR A 86 -7.44 10.57 -14.11
CA TYR A 86 -6.36 10.16 -14.99
C TYR A 86 -6.58 10.72 -16.39
N SER A 87 -5.57 11.35 -16.95
CA SER A 87 -5.56 11.82 -18.34
C SER A 87 -4.81 10.79 -19.19
N SER A 88 -5.53 10.06 -20.05
CA SER A 88 -4.94 9.07 -20.94
C SER A 88 -3.98 9.72 -21.95
N ASN A 89 -4.31 10.92 -22.45
CA ASN A 89 -3.50 11.64 -23.42
C ASN A 89 -2.13 12.08 -22.87
N GLU A 90 -2.11 12.43 -21.57
CA GLU A 90 -0.90 12.90 -20.91
C GLU A 90 -0.21 11.81 -20.09
N ALA A 91 -0.87 10.68 -19.89
CA ALA A 91 -0.49 9.63 -18.96
C ALA A 91 -0.20 10.18 -17.53
N LYS A 92 -1.06 11.09 -17.05
CA LYS A 92 -0.89 11.83 -15.79
C LYS A 92 -2.10 11.70 -14.88
N TRP A 93 -1.81 11.72 -13.58
CA TRP A 93 -2.79 11.71 -12.50
C TRP A 93 -2.99 13.11 -11.92
N TYR A 94 -4.22 13.40 -11.54
CA TYR A 94 -4.63 14.65 -10.93
C TYR A 94 -5.43 14.36 -9.66
N GLN A 95 -5.28 15.20 -8.66
CA GLN A 95 -6.07 15.21 -7.43
C GLN A 95 -6.63 16.60 -7.21
N ASN A 96 -7.96 16.74 -7.11
CA ASN A 96 -8.63 18.03 -7.00
C ASN A 96 -8.12 19.03 -8.06
N GLU A 97 -8.06 18.60 -9.32
CA GLU A 97 -7.58 19.31 -10.50
C GLU A 97 -6.07 19.68 -10.49
N LYS A 98 -5.34 19.34 -9.43
CA LYS A 98 -3.89 19.56 -9.37
C LYS A 98 -3.15 18.32 -9.86
N ARG A 99 -2.22 18.53 -10.79
CA ARG A 99 -1.36 17.45 -11.31
C ARG A 99 -0.48 16.87 -10.20
N LEU A 100 -0.50 15.56 -10.05
CA LEU A 100 0.38 14.85 -9.14
C LEU A 100 1.80 14.76 -9.71
N LYS A 101 2.80 15.01 -8.88
CA LYS A 101 4.23 14.88 -9.27
C LYS A 101 4.61 13.42 -9.51
N LYS A 102 4.09 12.51 -8.68
CA LYS A 102 4.21 11.05 -8.83
C LYS A 102 2.82 10.45 -8.91
N SER A 103 2.64 9.41 -9.73
CA SER A 103 1.36 8.69 -9.73
C SER A 103 1.16 7.97 -8.40
N PRO A 104 -0.09 7.74 -7.95
CA PRO A 104 -0.36 6.95 -6.76
C PRO A 104 0.28 5.55 -6.83
N LEU A 105 0.23 4.91 -7.99
CA LEU A 105 0.86 3.61 -8.20
C LEU A 105 2.38 3.65 -8.11
N GLN A 106 3.04 4.73 -8.57
CA GLN A 106 4.47 4.93 -8.37
C GLN A 106 4.83 5.16 -6.90
N GLN A 107 3.97 5.83 -6.14
CA GLN A 107 4.16 6.01 -4.70
C GLN A 107 4.07 4.66 -3.99
N ALA A 108 3.02 3.89 -4.25
CA ALA A 108 2.85 2.54 -3.70
C ALA A 108 4.01 1.59 -4.07
N SER A 109 4.47 1.62 -5.33
CA SER A 109 5.59 0.79 -5.78
C SER A 109 6.90 1.16 -5.09
N SER A 110 7.06 2.40 -4.64
CA SER A 110 8.24 2.82 -3.87
C SER A 110 8.35 2.05 -2.56
N GLY A 111 7.22 1.77 -1.88
CA GLY A 111 7.18 0.92 -0.69
C GLY A 111 7.62 -0.51 -0.97
N LYS A 112 7.15 -1.09 -2.08
CA LYS A 112 7.57 -2.43 -2.52
C LYS A 112 9.09 -2.50 -2.72
N PHE A 113 9.68 -1.54 -3.42
CA PHE A 113 11.11 -1.51 -3.65
C PHE A 113 11.92 -1.23 -2.38
N ALA A 114 11.38 -0.45 -1.45
CA ALA A 114 12.03 -0.19 -0.16
C ALA A 114 12.09 -1.47 0.70
N LEU A 115 10.97 -2.20 0.82
CA LEU A 115 10.95 -3.46 1.55
C LEU A 115 11.86 -4.51 0.88
N ARG A 116 11.83 -4.60 -0.45
CA ARG A 116 12.75 -5.47 -1.20
C ARG A 116 14.22 -5.15 -0.88
N ALA A 117 14.59 -3.88 -0.88
CA ALA A 117 15.95 -3.46 -0.58
C ALA A 117 16.35 -3.78 0.87
N LEU A 118 15.41 -3.65 1.82
CA LEU A 118 15.62 -4.02 3.21
C LEU A 118 15.87 -5.52 3.35
N LEU A 119 14.99 -6.36 2.83
CA LEU A 119 15.04 -7.81 3.00
C LEU A 119 16.17 -8.47 2.20
N ASN A 120 16.56 -7.89 1.06
CA ASN A 120 17.72 -8.36 0.28
C ASN A 120 19.06 -7.79 0.81
N SER A 121 19.05 -7.01 1.91
CA SER A 121 20.29 -6.53 2.53
C SER A 121 21.12 -7.69 3.12
N PRO A 122 22.46 -7.55 3.27
CA PRO A 122 23.31 -8.59 3.86
C PRO A 122 22.83 -9.09 5.23
N LYS A 123 22.08 -8.26 5.95
CA LYS A 123 21.54 -8.59 7.28
C LYS A 123 20.41 -9.63 7.23
N TYR A 124 19.59 -9.64 6.17
CA TYR A 124 18.35 -10.42 6.12
C TYR A 124 18.24 -11.39 4.93
N ARG A 125 19.09 -11.23 3.90
CA ARG A 125 19.00 -12.01 2.65
C ARG A 125 19.12 -13.53 2.84
N ASP A 126 19.79 -13.97 3.90
CA ASP A 126 19.95 -15.39 4.21
C ASP A 126 18.73 -15.97 4.92
N GLU A 127 17.85 -15.10 5.48
CA GLU A 127 16.61 -15.50 6.13
C GLU A 127 15.45 -15.54 5.15
N ILE A 128 15.41 -14.60 4.17
CA ILE A 128 14.30 -14.44 3.24
C ILE A 128 14.73 -13.83 1.91
N GLN A 129 14.18 -14.34 0.83
CA GLN A 129 14.37 -13.81 -0.52
C GLN A 129 13.08 -13.14 -0.99
N PHE A 130 13.04 -11.81 -0.94
CA PHE A 130 11.84 -11.05 -1.28
C PHE A 130 11.34 -11.32 -2.71
N ASP A 131 12.24 -11.61 -3.66
CA ASP A 131 11.90 -11.84 -5.07
C ASP A 131 11.04 -13.10 -5.28
N ASN A 132 11.02 -14.00 -4.31
CA ASN A 132 10.15 -15.17 -4.31
C ASN A 132 8.78 -14.90 -3.69
N ILE A 133 8.56 -13.70 -3.10
CA ILE A 133 7.31 -13.35 -2.43
C ILE A 133 6.38 -12.67 -3.44
N PRO A 134 5.15 -13.20 -3.59
CA PRO A 134 4.13 -12.51 -4.39
C PRO A 134 3.91 -11.10 -3.84
N SER A 135 4.12 -10.09 -4.68
CA SER A 135 3.95 -8.73 -4.24
C SER A 135 3.32 -7.86 -5.33
N ILE A 136 2.30 -7.12 -4.96
CA ILE A 136 1.56 -6.21 -5.82
C ILE A 136 1.59 -4.79 -5.22
N HIS A 137 1.31 -3.79 -6.02
CA HIS A 137 1.08 -2.43 -5.56
C HIS A 137 -0.19 -1.88 -6.18
N GLY A 138 -0.85 -0.97 -5.49
CA GLY A 138 -2.13 -0.42 -5.93
C GLY A 138 -2.46 0.90 -5.27
N ALA A 139 -3.64 1.42 -5.60
CA ALA A 139 -4.15 2.66 -5.03
C ALA A 139 -5.61 2.52 -4.62
N ILE A 140 -6.02 3.27 -3.58
CA ILE A 140 -7.39 3.35 -3.09
C ILE A 140 -7.87 4.80 -3.21
N PHE A 141 -9.02 4.98 -3.88
CA PHE A 141 -9.68 6.27 -4.09
C PHE A 141 -11.13 6.20 -3.57
N PRO A 142 -11.34 6.29 -2.24
CA PRO A 142 -12.64 6.01 -1.63
C PRO A 142 -13.72 7.04 -1.98
N ASN A 143 -13.33 8.22 -2.46
CA ASN A 143 -14.22 9.33 -2.77
C ASN A 143 -14.45 9.54 -4.28
N THR A 144 -13.77 8.77 -5.12
CA THR A 144 -13.88 8.93 -6.58
C THR A 144 -14.49 7.69 -7.20
N PRO A 145 -15.59 7.83 -7.99
CA PRO A 145 -16.15 6.73 -8.75
C PRO A 145 -15.18 6.23 -9.82
N GLY A 146 -15.33 4.96 -10.18
CA GLY A 146 -14.53 4.32 -11.22
C GLY A 146 -14.62 5.10 -12.54
N LEU A 147 -13.49 5.28 -13.18
CA LEU A 147 -13.40 6.03 -14.43
C LEU A 147 -13.81 5.13 -15.60
N ASN A 148 -14.94 5.44 -16.22
CA ASN A 148 -15.40 4.74 -17.41
C ASN A 148 -14.55 5.10 -18.64
N ASN A 149 -14.24 4.09 -19.48
CA ASN A 149 -13.54 4.25 -20.75
C ASN A 149 -12.13 4.87 -20.66
N VAL A 150 -11.45 4.70 -19.53
CA VAL A 150 -10.07 5.15 -19.37
C VAL A 150 -9.10 4.10 -19.91
N GLN A 151 -8.28 4.51 -20.86
CA GLN A 151 -7.13 3.72 -21.30
C GLN A 151 -5.94 4.04 -20.41
N TYR A 152 -5.61 3.10 -19.54
CA TYR A 152 -4.39 3.18 -18.73
C TYR A 152 -3.16 2.79 -19.55
N GLY A 153 -1.98 3.19 -19.07
CA GLY A 153 -0.72 2.65 -19.58
C GLY A 153 -0.64 1.11 -19.41
N THR A 154 0.20 0.47 -20.20
CA THR A 154 0.33 -1.00 -20.25
C THR A 154 0.74 -1.64 -18.91
N ASP A 155 1.30 -0.86 -18.01
CA ASP A 155 1.76 -1.25 -16.67
C ASP A 155 0.67 -1.12 -15.60
N ILE A 156 -0.50 -0.58 -15.94
CA ILE A 156 -1.62 -0.36 -15.01
C ILE A 156 -2.76 -1.32 -15.37
N LYS A 157 -3.06 -2.23 -14.46
CA LYS A 157 -4.24 -3.09 -14.54
C LYS A 157 -5.37 -2.48 -13.72
N PRO A 158 -6.64 -2.56 -14.19
CA PRO A 158 -7.79 -2.00 -13.46
C PRO A 158 -7.86 -2.49 -12.00
N GLU A 159 -7.55 -3.76 -11.76
CA GLU A 159 -7.59 -4.40 -10.44
C GLU A 159 -6.53 -3.85 -9.45
N MET A 160 -5.55 -3.09 -9.94
CA MET A 160 -4.60 -2.36 -9.08
C MET A 160 -5.21 -1.09 -8.46
N ILE A 161 -6.44 -0.74 -8.84
CA ILE A 161 -7.09 0.49 -8.39
C ILE A 161 -8.43 0.14 -7.74
N ILE A 162 -8.62 0.55 -6.51
CA ILE A 162 -9.86 0.39 -5.74
C ILE A 162 -10.59 1.73 -5.74
N TRP A 163 -11.65 1.82 -6.52
CA TRP A 163 -12.52 2.99 -6.62
C TRP A 163 -13.61 2.98 -5.53
N SER A 164 -14.40 4.05 -5.44
CA SER A 164 -15.43 4.20 -4.40
C SER A 164 -16.46 3.07 -4.39
N GLU A 165 -16.83 2.53 -5.54
CA GLU A 165 -17.76 1.40 -5.66
C GLU A 165 -17.12 0.11 -5.11
N ASP A 166 -15.88 -0.16 -5.52
CA ASP A 166 -15.11 -1.33 -5.10
C ASP A 166 -14.72 -1.24 -3.62
N TYR A 167 -14.49 -0.03 -3.12
CA TYR A 167 -14.20 0.24 -1.72
C TYR A 167 -15.32 -0.19 -0.76
N ARG A 168 -16.57 -0.30 -1.23
CA ARG A 168 -17.69 -0.81 -0.43
C ARG A 168 -17.46 -2.24 0.02
N ASN A 169 -16.86 -3.07 -0.84
CA ASN A 169 -16.46 -4.45 -0.53
C ASN A 169 -14.94 -4.60 -0.63
N LEU A 170 -14.23 -3.94 0.31
CA LEU A 170 -12.79 -3.79 0.27
C LEU A 170 -12.03 -5.12 0.27
N GLU A 171 -12.52 -6.12 1.03
CA GLU A 171 -11.89 -7.44 1.09
C GLU A 171 -11.90 -8.14 -0.27
N ASN A 172 -13.04 -8.14 -0.94
CA ASN A 172 -13.15 -8.73 -2.29
C ASN A 172 -12.25 -7.99 -3.31
N SER A 173 -12.15 -6.67 -3.20
CA SER A 173 -11.32 -5.86 -4.10
C SER A 173 -9.84 -6.12 -3.86
N LEU A 174 -9.43 -6.30 -2.61
CA LEU A 174 -8.07 -6.71 -2.27
C LEU A 174 -7.75 -8.11 -2.79
N ASN A 175 -8.67 -9.06 -2.65
CA ASN A 175 -8.49 -10.41 -3.18
C ASN A 175 -8.30 -10.40 -4.71
N LYS A 176 -9.12 -9.66 -5.45
CA LYS A 176 -8.94 -9.47 -6.90
C LYS A 176 -7.57 -8.86 -7.24
N MET A 177 -7.09 -7.91 -6.44
CA MET A 177 -5.77 -7.34 -6.62
C MET A 177 -4.67 -8.38 -6.39
N PHE A 178 -4.77 -9.19 -5.35
CA PHE A 178 -3.82 -10.28 -5.07
C PHE A 178 -3.83 -11.34 -6.17
N ASP A 179 -4.98 -11.62 -6.79
CA ASP A 179 -5.13 -12.59 -7.89
C ASP A 179 -4.30 -12.22 -9.13
N LEU A 180 -3.84 -10.98 -9.27
CA LEU A 180 -2.87 -10.61 -10.30
C LEU A 180 -1.53 -11.35 -10.18
N ASN A 181 -1.26 -11.99 -9.03
CA ASN A 181 -0.07 -12.78 -8.75
C ASN A 181 -0.35 -14.29 -8.62
N ILE A 182 -1.39 -14.82 -9.25
CA ILE A 182 -1.95 -16.18 -9.11
C ILE A 182 -0.91 -17.32 -9.11
N ASN A 183 0.22 -17.15 -9.80
CA ASN A 183 1.21 -18.22 -9.99
C ASN A 183 2.24 -18.33 -8.84
N LYS A 184 2.10 -17.55 -7.79
CA LYS A 184 3.03 -17.55 -6.66
C LYS A 184 2.25 -17.67 -5.35
N LYS A 185 2.74 -18.54 -4.46
CA LYS A 185 2.23 -18.65 -3.08
C LYS A 185 3.30 -18.16 -2.12
N ILE A 186 2.88 -17.52 -1.05
CA ILE A 186 3.78 -17.15 0.04
C ILE A 186 3.78 -18.27 1.08
N GLU A 187 4.96 -18.63 1.58
CA GLU A 187 5.08 -19.56 2.69
C GLU A 187 4.82 -18.85 4.01
N GLN A 188 4.17 -19.53 4.95
CA GLN A 188 3.85 -18.98 6.27
C GLN A 188 5.10 -18.48 7.01
N LYS A 189 6.22 -19.19 6.91
CA LYS A 189 7.49 -18.76 7.49
C LYS A 189 7.94 -17.39 6.99
N ASN A 190 7.78 -17.14 5.69
CA ASN A 190 8.14 -15.85 5.09
C ASN A 190 7.26 -14.72 5.61
N ILE A 191 5.97 -14.97 5.84
CA ILE A 191 5.05 -14.00 6.43
C ILE A 191 5.51 -13.61 7.82
N GLU A 192 5.84 -14.59 8.67
CA GLU A 192 6.29 -14.36 10.05
C GLU A 192 7.57 -13.54 10.10
N ILE A 193 8.55 -13.84 9.24
CA ILE A 193 9.78 -13.07 9.12
C ILE A 193 9.49 -11.62 8.70
N ILE A 194 8.62 -11.42 7.70
CA ILE A 194 8.27 -10.08 7.22
C ILE A 194 7.59 -9.28 8.32
N ILE A 195 6.63 -9.88 9.03
CA ILE A 195 5.92 -9.24 10.14
C ILE A 195 6.92 -8.83 11.22
N ASP A 196 7.83 -9.73 11.63
CA ASP A 196 8.86 -9.42 12.63
C ASP A 196 9.75 -8.26 12.19
N LYS A 197 10.24 -8.27 10.94
CA LYS A 197 11.10 -7.20 10.44
C LYS A 197 10.37 -5.86 10.29
N LEU A 198 9.13 -5.87 9.84
CA LEU A 198 8.31 -4.67 9.76
C LEU A 198 7.96 -4.14 11.15
N PHE A 199 7.55 -5.02 12.08
CA PHE A 199 7.20 -4.63 13.46
C PHE A 199 8.44 -4.16 14.24
N GLY A 200 9.57 -4.82 14.09
CA GLY A 200 10.84 -4.42 14.72
C GLY A 200 11.34 -3.04 14.28
N ASN A 201 10.98 -2.59 13.07
CA ASN A 201 11.32 -1.26 12.56
C ASN A 201 10.27 -0.19 12.93
N LEU A 202 9.12 -0.55 13.51
CA LEU A 202 8.08 0.36 14.01
C LEU A 202 8.26 0.73 15.49
N LYS A 203 9.26 0.15 16.17
CA LYS A 203 9.68 0.50 17.53
C LYS A 203 10.77 1.54 17.45
#